data_1f05e6b1f880811c504dfb07fac0369f
#
_entry.id   1f05e6b1f880811c504dfb07fac0369f
#
_cell.length_a   1.000
_cell.length_b   1.000
_cell.length_c   1.000
_cell.angle_alpha   90.00
_cell.angle_beta   90.00
_cell.angle_gamma   90.00
#
_symmetry.space_group_name_H-M   'P 1'
#
loop_
_entity.id
_entity.type
_entity.pdbx_description
1 polymer ?
#
loop_
_entity_poly.entity_id
_entity_poly.type
_entity_poly.pdbx_seq_one_letter_code
_entity_poly.pdbx_strand_id
1 'polypeptide(L)'
;MIENIRLSFKGILSHKIRSFLTMLGIIIGIAAIIAIVSTIKGTNEQIKNNLIGAGNNTVKIQLSNGDTVCDFSYEAPPSNVAMFTSDTKKRINELKEVESSTFYRTRNNPDNLFYLNNKMDSSTIYGVDKDYFDTVGYEIVEGKGFAERNFTKFDKVAVVDKTLAEGLFQGESPVGKVIDISGEPFTVIGVAVKSALRED
;
A
#
# COMPACT_ATOMS: atom_id res chain seq x y z
N MET A 1 -41.19 22.85 44.27
CA MET A 1 -40.14 22.39 43.32
C MET A 1 -39.25 23.53 42.84
N ILE A 2 -39.79 24.62 42.31
CA ILE A 2 -39.02 25.78 41.79
C ILE A 2 -38.14 26.43 42.84
N GLU A 3 -38.60 26.53 44.09
CA GLU A 3 -37.83 27.08 45.22
C GLU A 3 -36.56 26.28 45.54
N ASN A 4 -36.63 24.95 45.48
CA ASN A 4 -35.46 24.08 45.73
C ASN A 4 -34.38 24.23 44.62
N ILE A 5 -34.82 24.43 43.41
CA ILE A 5 -33.93 24.72 42.27
C ILE A 5 -33.24 26.06 42.45
N ARG A 6 -33.99 27.09 42.87
CA ARG A 6 -33.48 28.44 43.11
C ARG A 6 -32.48 28.46 44.27
N LEU A 7 -32.75 27.71 45.36
CA LEU A 7 -31.84 27.55 46.49
C LEU A 7 -30.54 26.82 46.07
N SER A 8 -30.62 25.81 45.28
CA SER A 8 -29.45 25.09 44.76
C SER A 8 -28.57 26.01 43.89
N PHE A 9 -29.14 26.78 42.99
CA PHE A 9 -28.41 27.79 42.21
C PHE A 9 -27.77 28.87 43.10
N LYS A 10 -28.44 29.34 44.16
CA LYS A 10 -27.92 30.30 45.09
C LYS A 10 -26.73 29.75 45.89
N GLY A 11 -26.75 28.45 46.26
CA GLY A 11 -25.65 27.73 46.89
C GLY A 11 -24.41 27.64 46.01
N ILE A 12 -24.61 27.35 44.71
CA ILE A 12 -23.52 27.32 43.72
C ILE A 12 -22.88 28.69 43.52
N LEU A 13 -23.68 29.76 43.44
CA LEU A 13 -23.24 31.13 43.28
C LEU A 13 -22.55 31.72 44.53
N SER A 14 -22.86 31.22 45.74
CA SER A 14 -22.23 31.69 46.98
C SER A 14 -20.80 31.17 47.17
N HIS A 15 -20.43 30.03 46.47
CA HIS A 15 -19.09 29.46 46.50
C HIS A 15 -18.49 29.34 45.08
N LYS A 16 -18.47 30.45 44.36
CA LYS A 16 -18.10 30.52 42.91
C LYS A 16 -16.78 29.82 42.60
N ILE A 17 -15.75 30.01 43.42
CA ILE A 17 -14.43 29.43 43.18
C ILE A 17 -14.46 27.90 43.30
N ARG A 18 -15.16 27.36 44.30
CA ARG A 18 -15.27 25.90 44.47
C ARG A 18 -16.04 25.27 43.35
N SER A 19 -17.18 25.85 42.97
CA SER A 19 -18.00 25.36 41.87
C SER A 19 -17.28 25.43 40.51
N PHE A 20 -16.51 26.49 40.27
CA PHE A 20 -15.69 26.65 39.09
C PHE A 20 -14.57 25.59 39.01
N LEU A 21 -13.85 25.39 40.14
CA LEU A 21 -12.78 24.38 40.19
C LEU A 21 -13.28 22.94 40.01
N THR A 22 -14.43 22.60 40.59
CA THR A 22 -15.01 21.25 40.39
C THR A 22 -15.50 21.06 38.97
N MET A 23 -16.14 22.03 38.34
CA MET A 23 -16.57 21.99 36.94
C MET A 23 -15.38 21.90 36.01
N LEU A 24 -14.32 22.69 36.26
CA LEU A 24 -13.09 22.63 35.47
C LEU A 24 -12.44 21.25 35.56
N GLY A 25 -12.38 20.64 36.73
CA GLY A 25 -11.85 19.29 36.94
C GLY A 25 -12.61 18.23 36.13
N ILE A 26 -13.95 18.32 36.12
CA ILE A 26 -14.79 17.40 35.33
C ILE A 26 -14.55 17.59 33.82
N ILE A 27 -14.49 18.83 33.36
CA ILE A 27 -14.27 19.16 31.94
C ILE A 27 -12.90 18.62 31.49
N ILE A 28 -11.85 18.87 32.27
CA ILE A 28 -10.50 18.36 31.95
C ILE A 28 -10.49 16.82 31.94
N GLY A 29 -11.13 16.17 32.91
CA GLY A 29 -11.23 14.71 32.97
C GLY A 29 -11.91 14.11 31.73
N ILE A 30 -13.05 14.66 31.35
CA ILE A 30 -13.78 14.20 30.17
C ILE A 30 -12.98 14.47 28.87
N ALA A 31 -12.39 15.66 28.75
CA ALA A 31 -11.58 16.02 27.59
C ALA A 31 -10.36 15.09 27.44
N ALA A 32 -9.68 14.75 28.54
CA ALA A 32 -8.57 13.82 28.55
C ALA A 32 -9.00 12.40 28.07
N ILE A 33 -10.14 11.90 28.54
CA ILE A 33 -10.67 10.59 28.12
C ILE A 33 -10.99 10.60 26.63
N ILE A 34 -11.65 11.64 26.14
CA ILE A 34 -11.99 11.76 24.71
C ILE A 34 -10.72 11.82 23.87
N ALA A 35 -9.71 12.58 24.27
CA ALA A 35 -8.44 12.67 23.56
C ALA A 35 -7.74 11.31 23.49
N ILE A 36 -7.65 10.58 24.60
CA ILE A 36 -7.04 9.25 24.66
C ILE A 36 -7.78 8.27 23.76
N VAL A 37 -9.11 8.19 23.86
CA VAL A 37 -9.92 7.26 23.04
C VAL A 37 -9.82 7.59 21.56
N SER A 38 -9.81 8.87 21.19
CA SER A 38 -9.65 9.31 19.80
C SER A 38 -8.28 8.94 19.25
N THR A 39 -7.22 9.15 20.02
CA THR A 39 -5.85 8.76 19.64
C THR A 39 -5.73 7.25 19.46
N ILE A 40 -6.25 6.45 20.40
CA ILE A 40 -6.22 4.98 20.31
C ILE A 40 -6.98 4.50 19.05
N LYS A 41 -8.17 5.04 18.79
CA LYS A 41 -8.94 4.68 17.58
C LYS A 41 -8.19 5.04 16.30
N GLY A 42 -7.65 6.27 16.23
CA GLY A 42 -6.87 6.71 15.08
C GLY A 42 -5.64 5.82 14.83
N THR A 43 -4.88 5.52 15.89
CA THR A 43 -3.71 4.64 15.80
C THR A 43 -4.10 3.21 15.40
N ASN A 44 -5.18 2.66 15.92
CA ASN A 44 -5.65 1.32 15.56
C ASN A 44 -6.10 1.25 14.08
N GLU A 45 -6.77 2.28 13.58
CA GLU A 45 -7.13 2.37 12.16
C GLU A 45 -5.88 2.48 11.28
N GLN A 46 -4.92 3.28 11.68
CA GLN A 46 -3.65 3.44 10.97
C GLN A 46 -2.82 2.15 10.97
N ILE A 47 -2.73 1.45 12.12
CA ILE A 47 -2.09 0.13 12.21
C ILE A 47 -2.81 -0.89 11.33
N LYS A 48 -4.15 -0.92 11.36
CA LYS A 48 -4.94 -1.81 10.52
C LYS A 48 -4.71 -1.55 9.04
N ASN A 49 -4.73 -0.28 8.62
CA ASN A 49 -4.49 0.11 7.23
C ASN A 49 -3.03 -0.21 6.81
N ASN A 50 -2.07 0.04 7.69
CA ASN A 50 -0.68 -0.31 7.43
C ASN A 50 -0.45 -1.83 7.35
N LEU A 51 -1.13 -2.62 8.17
CA LEU A 51 -1.06 -4.09 8.13
C LEU A 51 -1.70 -4.64 6.85
N ILE A 52 -2.84 -4.11 6.44
CA ILE A 52 -3.53 -4.50 5.20
C ILE A 52 -2.73 -4.00 3.99
N GLY A 53 -2.32 -2.73 3.99
CA GLY A 53 -1.53 -2.13 2.90
C GLY A 53 -0.08 -2.62 2.81
N ALA A 54 0.52 -3.08 3.93
CA ALA A 54 1.87 -3.63 3.95
C ALA A 54 1.99 -5.04 3.35
N GLY A 55 0.90 -5.62 2.85
CA GLY A 55 0.90 -6.99 2.34
C GLY A 55 1.07 -8.06 3.43
N ASN A 56 0.94 -7.70 4.71
CA ASN A 56 1.03 -8.66 5.81
C ASN A 56 -0.16 -9.63 5.86
N ASN A 57 -1.23 -9.32 5.14
CA ASN A 57 -2.39 -10.20 4.96
C ASN A 57 -2.31 -10.99 3.64
N THR A 58 -1.20 -10.88 2.92
CA THR A 58 -0.99 -11.64 1.68
C THR A 58 -0.11 -12.85 1.93
N VAL A 59 -0.52 -13.99 1.41
CA VAL A 59 0.28 -15.22 1.39
C VAL A 59 0.95 -15.34 0.04
N LYS A 60 2.28 -15.38 0.04
CA LYS A 60 3.06 -15.59 -1.19
C LYS A 60 3.27 -17.09 -1.40
N ILE A 61 2.82 -17.60 -2.52
CA ILE A 61 3.03 -18.99 -2.94
C ILE A 61 4.09 -19.00 -4.02
N GLN A 62 5.17 -19.74 -3.80
CA GLN A 62 6.30 -19.87 -4.72
C GLN A 62 6.64 -21.33 -4.93
N LEU A 63 7.16 -21.68 -6.11
CA LEU A 63 7.73 -22.99 -6.34
C LEU A 63 9.05 -23.11 -5.55
N SER A 64 9.21 -24.21 -4.85
CA SER A 64 10.46 -24.54 -4.15
C SER A 64 10.92 -25.96 -4.48
N ASN A 65 12.21 -26.17 -4.43
CA ASN A 65 12.84 -27.48 -4.49
C ASN A 65 13.46 -27.77 -3.12
N GLY A 66 12.76 -28.57 -2.32
CA GLY A 66 13.08 -28.71 -0.90
C GLY A 66 12.89 -27.37 -0.16
N ASP A 67 13.89 -26.93 0.58
CA ASP A 67 13.86 -25.68 1.34
C ASP A 67 14.31 -24.46 0.53
N THR A 68 14.70 -24.64 -0.74
CA THR A 68 15.18 -23.56 -1.60
C THR A 68 14.08 -23.09 -2.54
N VAL A 69 13.78 -21.78 -2.51
CA VAL A 69 12.84 -21.15 -3.47
C VAL A 69 13.49 -21.15 -4.86
N CYS A 70 12.75 -21.62 -5.87
CA CYS A 70 13.22 -21.59 -7.25
C CYS A 70 13.24 -20.14 -7.76
N ASP A 71 14.41 -19.70 -8.26
CA ASP A 71 14.55 -18.40 -8.92
C ASP A 71 14.53 -18.60 -10.42
N PHE A 72 13.44 -18.20 -11.05
CA PHE A 72 13.25 -18.27 -12.50
C PHE A 72 13.68 -16.99 -13.24
N SER A 73 14.47 -16.14 -12.60
CA SER A 73 15.03 -14.94 -13.25
C SER A 73 15.97 -15.30 -14.38
N TYR A 74 16.65 -16.44 -14.27
CA TYR A 74 17.69 -16.91 -15.19
C TYR A 74 17.42 -18.30 -15.79
N GLU A 75 16.52 -19.08 -15.17
CA GLU A 75 16.23 -20.44 -15.59
C GLU A 75 14.77 -20.59 -16.00
N ALA A 76 14.51 -21.43 -17.00
CA ALA A 76 13.15 -21.80 -17.35
C ALA A 76 12.54 -22.72 -16.27
N PRO A 77 11.24 -22.59 -15.97
CA PRO A 77 10.57 -23.52 -15.07
C PRO A 77 10.71 -24.96 -15.58
N PRO A 78 10.85 -25.96 -14.69
CA PRO A 78 10.88 -27.36 -15.07
C PRO A 78 9.63 -27.74 -15.88
N SER A 79 9.79 -28.54 -16.92
CA SER A 79 8.71 -28.93 -17.84
C SER A 79 7.59 -29.76 -17.20
N ASN A 80 7.86 -30.34 -16.03
CA ASN A 80 6.91 -31.15 -15.25
C ASN A 80 6.13 -30.37 -14.19
N VAL A 81 6.31 -29.06 -14.12
CA VAL A 81 5.59 -28.19 -13.17
C VAL A 81 4.39 -27.58 -13.85
N ALA A 82 3.21 -27.75 -13.24
CA ALA A 82 1.99 -27.12 -13.73
C ALA A 82 2.08 -25.59 -13.57
N MET A 83 1.87 -24.88 -14.69
CA MET A 83 1.80 -23.42 -14.68
C MET A 83 0.47 -22.97 -14.05
N PHE A 84 0.50 -21.88 -13.32
CA PHE A 84 -0.72 -21.22 -12.87
C PHE A 84 -1.50 -20.68 -14.07
N THR A 85 -2.78 -21.03 -14.12
CA THR A 85 -3.69 -20.63 -15.19
C THR A 85 -4.78 -19.72 -14.67
N SER A 86 -5.54 -19.10 -15.58
CA SER A 86 -6.73 -18.31 -15.21
C SER A 86 -7.76 -19.13 -14.43
N ASP A 87 -7.86 -20.45 -14.70
CA ASP A 87 -8.72 -21.35 -13.95
C ASP A 87 -8.23 -21.54 -12.51
N THR A 88 -6.92 -21.70 -12.34
CA THR A 88 -6.30 -21.75 -11.00
C THR A 88 -6.62 -20.49 -10.20
N LYS A 89 -6.52 -19.29 -10.83
CA LYS A 89 -6.86 -18.02 -10.20
C LYS A 89 -8.34 -17.95 -9.77
N LYS A 90 -9.25 -18.40 -10.64
CA LYS A 90 -10.68 -18.45 -10.31
C LYS A 90 -10.95 -19.34 -9.10
N ARG A 91 -10.38 -20.55 -9.10
CA ARG A 91 -10.56 -21.50 -7.97
C ARG A 91 -9.98 -20.96 -6.66
N ILE A 92 -8.89 -20.21 -6.70
CA ILE A 92 -8.32 -19.55 -5.50
C ILE A 92 -9.27 -18.46 -5.01
N ASN A 93 -9.81 -17.64 -5.90
CA ASN A 93 -10.73 -16.56 -5.55
C ASN A 93 -12.14 -17.05 -5.09
N GLU A 94 -12.47 -18.31 -5.34
CA GLU A 94 -13.70 -18.95 -4.82
C GLU A 94 -13.55 -19.39 -3.35
N LEU A 95 -12.34 -19.41 -2.79
CA LEU A 95 -12.12 -19.73 -1.39
C LEU A 95 -12.65 -18.58 -0.53
N LYS A 96 -13.44 -18.91 0.49
CA LYS A 96 -14.14 -17.93 1.35
C LYS A 96 -13.19 -16.96 2.06
N GLU A 97 -11.98 -17.42 2.36
CA GLU A 97 -10.96 -16.69 3.10
C GLU A 97 -10.07 -15.83 2.19
N VAL A 98 -10.24 -15.92 0.87
CA VAL A 98 -9.44 -15.18 -0.12
C VAL A 98 -10.27 -14.03 -0.68
N GLU A 99 -9.84 -12.81 -0.44
CA GLU A 99 -10.47 -11.60 -0.97
C GLU A 99 -10.06 -11.36 -2.42
N SER A 100 -8.77 -11.50 -2.73
CA SER A 100 -8.23 -11.37 -4.08
C SER A 100 -6.97 -12.20 -4.26
N SER A 101 -6.61 -12.50 -5.50
CA SER A 101 -5.34 -13.14 -5.83
C SER A 101 -4.73 -12.49 -7.06
N THR A 102 -3.40 -12.47 -7.11
CA THR A 102 -2.64 -11.95 -8.24
C THR A 102 -1.52 -12.90 -8.63
N PHE A 103 -1.21 -12.94 -9.91
CA PHE A 103 -0.07 -13.66 -10.44
C PHE A 103 0.97 -12.67 -10.91
N TYR A 104 2.23 -12.92 -10.56
CA TYR A 104 3.33 -12.11 -11.01
C TYR A 104 4.57 -12.95 -11.27
N ARG A 105 5.45 -12.42 -12.08
CA ARG A 105 6.76 -12.97 -12.36
C ARG A 105 7.82 -11.91 -12.10
N THR A 106 8.90 -12.31 -11.47
CA THR A 106 10.03 -11.42 -11.17
C THR A 106 11.20 -11.68 -12.09
N ARG A 107 11.91 -10.62 -12.43
CA ARG A 107 13.24 -10.65 -13.01
C ARG A 107 14.13 -9.71 -12.21
N ASN A 108 15.09 -10.29 -11.50
CA ASN A 108 16.04 -9.55 -10.68
C ASN A 108 17.20 -9.04 -11.54
N ASN A 109 17.68 -7.84 -11.20
CA ASN A 109 18.87 -7.22 -11.82
C ASN A 109 18.87 -7.33 -13.35
N PRO A 110 17.90 -6.74 -14.05
CA PRO A 110 17.98 -6.66 -15.50
C PRO A 110 19.27 -5.90 -15.85
N ASP A 111 20.08 -6.49 -16.70
CA ASP A 111 21.42 -5.97 -17.03
C ASP A 111 21.39 -4.55 -17.58
N ASN A 112 20.25 -4.12 -18.12
CA ASN A 112 20.10 -2.85 -18.81
C ASN A 112 18.73 -2.24 -18.50
N LEU A 113 18.68 -1.35 -17.49
CA LEU A 113 17.57 -0.45 -17.24
C LEU A 113 18.09 0.98 -17.37
N PHE A 114 17.63 1.69 -18.41
CA PHE A 114 18.12 3.04 -18.72
C PHE A 114 16.99 4.05 -18.89
N TYR A 115 17.26 5.27 -18.49
CA TYR A 115 16.59 6.46 -18.98
C TYR A 115 17.62 7.42 -19.51
N LEU A 116 17.62 7.69 -20.80
CA LEU A 116 18.68 8.43 -21.49
C LEU A 116 20.07 7.82 -21.17
N ASN A 117 20.93 8.60 -20.52
CA ASN A 117 22.28 8.18 -20.10
C ASN A 117 22.33 7.66 -18.65
N ASN A 118 21.21 7.68 -17.91
CA ASN A 118 21.15 7.22 -16.54
C ASN A 118 20.85 5.74 -16.51
N LYS A 119 21.70 4.97 -15.83
CA LYS A 119 21.55 3.54 -15.62
C LYS A 119 21.14 3.25 -14.18
N MET A 120 20.26 2.27 -13.99
CA MET A 120 19.99 1.71 -12.68
C MET A 120 20.66 0.34 -12.56
N ASP A 121 21.63 0.21 -11.64
CA ASP A 121 22.43 -1.01 -11.50
C ASP A 121 21.74 -2.11 -10.68
N SER A 122 20.77 -1.75 -9.85
CA SER A 122 20.03 -2.70 -9.02
C SER A 122 18.55 -2.41 -9.10
N SER A 123 17.81 -3.28 -9.73
CA SER A 123 16.35 -3.18 -9.85
C SER A 123 15.71 -4.55 -10.00
N THR A 124 14.42 -4.62 -9.72
CA THR A 124 13.61 -5.82 -9.95
C THR A 124 12.43 -5.45 -10.82
N ILE A 125 12.23 -6.22 -11.88
CA ILE A 125 11.08 -6.06 -12.77
C ILE A 125 10.02 -7.07 -12.36
N TYR A 126 8.80 -6.59 -12.22
CA TYR A 126 7.62 -7.39 -11.95
C TYR A 126 6.72 -7.40 -13.20
N GLY A 127 6.57 -8.55 -13.82
CA GLY A 127 5.50 -8.77 -14.78
C GLY A 127 4.24 -9.14 -14.01
N VAL A 128 3.25 -8.26 -14.01
CA VAL A 128 2.09 -8.34 -13.13
C VAL A 128 0.79 -8.47 -13.90
N ASP A 129 -0.25 -8.97 -13.25
CA ASP A 129 -1.61 -8.89 -13.75
C ASP A 129 -2.34 -7.64 -13.21
N LYS A 130 -3.58 -7.45 -13.61
CA LYS A 130 -4.37 -6.25 -13.26
C LYS A 130 -4.64 -6.09 -11.76
N ASP A 131 -4.69 -7.19 -11.02
CA ASP A 131 -5.08 -7.20 -9.61
C ASP A 131 -3.87 -7.04 -8.66
N TYR A 132 -2.65 -6.89 -9.24
CA TYR A 132 -1.41 -6.87 -8.45
C TYR A 132 -1.33 -5.72 -7.46
N PHE A 133 -1.62 -4.49 -7.90
CA PHE A 133 -1.47 -3.31 -7.05
C PHE A 133 -2.41 -3.37 -5.85
N ASP A 134 -3.67 -3.71 -6.09
CA ASP A 134 -4.68 -3.80 -5.03
C ASP A 134 -4.38 -4.97 -4.09
N THR A 135 -4.00 -6.15 -4.63
CA THR A 135 -3.70 -7.34 -3.82
C THR A 135 -2.44 -7.17 -2.96
N VAL A 136 -1.40 -6.52 -3.49
CA VAL A 136 -0.10 -6.36 -2.80
C VAL A 136 -0.02 -5.06 -1.99
N GLY A 137 -0.98 -4.15 -2.17
CA GLY A 137 -1.07 -2.89 -1.43
C GLY A 137 -0.14 -1.81 -1.98
N TYR A 138 -0.10 -1.66 -3.30
CA TYR A 138 0.55 -0.51 -3.92
C TYR A 138 -0.47 0.57 -4.27
N GLU A 139 -0.13 1.82 -4.03
CA GLU A 139 -0.90 3.00 -4.42
C GLU A 139 -0.19 3.76 -5.53
N ILE A 140 -0.95 4.24 -6.51
CA ILE A 140 -0.42 5.12 -7.56
C ILE A 140 -0.44 6.55 -7.03
N VAL A 141 0.75 7.13 -6.87
CA VAL A 141 0.94 8.49 -6.34
C VAL A 141 1.09 9.54 -7.43
N GLU A 142 1.46 9.13 -8.64
CA GLU A 142 1.56 10.00 -9.81
C GLU A 142 1.16 9.24 -11.07
N GLY A 143 0.46 9.91 -11.99
CA GLY A 143 0.06 9.30 -13.26
C GLY A 143 -1.12 8.34 -13.13
N LYS A 144 -1.00 7.13 -13.70
CA LYS A 144 -2.06 6.13 -13.79
C LYS A 144 -1.50 4.73 -13.56
N GLY A 145 -2.32 3.84 -12.97
CA GLY A 145 -2.11 2.40 -12.96
C GLY A 145 -2.41 1.75 -14.31
N PHE A 146 -2.22 0.44 -14.39
CA PHE A 146 -2.54 -0.33 -15.58
C PHE A 146 -4.07 -0.39 -15.79
N ALA A 147 -4.48 -0.15 -17.03
CA ALA A 147 -5.85 -0.33 -17.48
C ALA A 147 -6.01 -1.69 -18.18
N GLU A 148 -7.21 -2.25 -18.21
CA GLU A 148 -7.53 -3.53 -18.88
C GLU A 148 -6.99 -3.59 -20.32
N ARG A 149 -7.08 -2.47 -21.05
CA ARG A 149 -6.57 -2.37 -22.41
C ARG A 149 -5.07 -2.65 -22.56
N ASN A 150 -4.27 -2.30 -21.52
CA ASN A 150 -2.83 -2.51 -21.58
C ASN A 150 -2.48 -4.01 -21.61
N PHE A 151 -3.27 -4.83 -20.93
CA PHE A 151 -3.11 -6.29 -20.93
C PHE A 151 -3.63 -6.94 -22.21
N THR A 152 -4.73 -6.43 -22.77
CA THR A 152 -5.34 -7.00 -23.99
C THR A 152 -4.59 -6.62 -25.27
N LYS A 153 -3.97 -5.43 -25.29
CA LYS A 153 -3.21 -4.93 -26.46
C LYS A 153 -1.71 -5.16 -26.34
N PHE A 154 -1.26 -5.70 -25.20
CA PHE A 154 0.16 -5.88 -24.90
C PHE A 154 0.96 -4.57 -25.02
N ASP A 155 0.37 -3.49 -24.52
CA ASP A 155 1.02 -2.17 -24.55
C ASP A 155 2.34 -2.21 -23.76
N LYS A 156 3.41 -1.66 -24.33
CA LYS A 156 4.71 -1.51 -23.65
C LYS A 156 4.66 -0.33 -22.69
N VAL A 157 4.07 -0.55 -21.53
CA VAL A 157 3.93 0.46 -20.46
C VAL A 157 4.50 -0.07 -19.15
N ALA A 158 5.00 0.85 -18.32
CA ALA A 158 5.57 0.54 -17.02
C ALA A 158 5.01 1.48 -15.94
N VAL A 159 4.91 0.97 -14.72
CA VAL A 159 4.75 1.75 -13.51
C VAL A 159 6.03 1.55 -12.70
N VAL A 160 6.61 2.64 -12.24
CA VAL A 160 7.86 2.63 -11.48
C VAL A 160 7.59 2.90 -10.02
N ASP A 161 8.42 2.38 -9.13
CA ASP A 161 8.35 2.79 -7.74
C ASP A 161 9.02 4.17 -7.51
N LYS A 162 8.73 4.79 -6.38
CA LYS A 162 9.24 6.12 -6.03
C LYS A 162 10.77 6.14 -5.98
N THR A 163 11.40 5.10 -5.44
CA THR A 163 12.86 5.02 -5.31
C THR A 163 13.53 4.97 -6.68
N LEU A 164 13.01 4.14 -7.59
CA LEU A 164 13.47 4.09 -8.98
C LEU A 164 13.25 5.43 -9.68
N ALA A 165 12.08 6.05 -9.47
CA ALA A 165 11.76 7.35 -10.08
C ALA A 165 12.78 8.42 -9.65
N GLU A 166 13.08 8.54 -8.37
CA GLU A 166 14.07 9.49 -7.83
C GLU A 166 15.48 9.23 -8.36
N GLY A 167 15.92 7.97 -8.39
CA GLY A 167 17.26 7.60 -8.83
C GLY A 167 17.46 7.76 -10.34
N LEU A 168 16.48 7.35 -11.15
CA LEU A 168 16.62 7.30 -12.60
C LEU A 168 16.33 8.64 -13.29
N PHE A 169 15.34 9.40 -12.78
CA PHE A 169 14.86 10.64 -13.42
C PHE A 169 15.38 11.93 -12.77
N GLN A 170 16.15 11.82 -11.67
CA GLN A 170 16.85 12.95 -11.03
C GLN A 170 15.95 14.15 -10.72
N GLY A 171 14.73 13.89 -10.26
CA GLY A 171 13.75 14.92 -9.87
C GLY A 171 12.81 15.37 -11.00
N GLU A 172 12.97 14.86 -12.23
CA GLU A 172 11.95 15.04 -13.28
C GLU A 172 10.79 14.08 -13.06
N SER A 173 9.57 14.49 -13.45
CA SER A 173 8.42 13.57 -13.50
C SER A 173 8.69 12.42 -14.48
N PRO A 174 8.58 11.16 -14.05
CA PRO A 174 8.79 10.00 -14.93
C PRO A 174 7.61 9.76 -15.87
N VAL A 175 6.42 10.27 -15.58
CA VAL A 175 5.19 10.00 -16.34
C VAL A 175 5.30 10.52 -17.76
N GLY A 176 5.03 9.64 -18.73
CA GLY A 176 5.15 9.94 -20.17
C GLY A 176 6.56 9.77 -20.74
N LYS A 177 7.57 9.54 -19.91
CA LYS A 177 8.95 9.27 -20.36
C LYS A 177 9.08 7.81 -20.80
N VAL A 178 10.07 7.55 -21.64
CA VAL A 178 10.37 6.20 -22.15
C VAL A 178 11.63 5.70 -21.48
N ILE A 179 11.56 4.54 -20.86
CA ILE A 179 12.69 3.81 -20.31
C ILE A 179 13.03 2.63 -21.20
N ASP A 180 14.30 2.30 -21.27
CA ASP A 180 14.77 1.08 -21.94
C ASP A 180 14.95 -0.04 -20.91
N ILE A 181 14.31 -1.16 -21.15
CA ILE A 181 14.45 -2.36 -20.34
C ILE A 181 15.03 -3.48 -21.22
N SER A 182 16.32 -3.70 -21.12
CA SER A 182 17.04 -4.74 -21.90
C SER A 182 16.85 -4.60 -23.42
N GLY A 183 16.90 -3.39 -23.95
CA GLY A 183 16.75 -3.07 -25.38
C GLY A 183 15.31 -2.85 -25.83
N GLU A 184 14.34 -2.91 -24.93
CA GLU A 184 12.92 -2.73 -25.23
C GLU A 184 12.38 -1.45 -24.60
N PRO A 185 11.75 -0.55 -25.38
CA PRO A 185 11.22 0.71 -24.86
C PRO A 185 9.88 0.51 -24.14
N PHE A 186 9.76 1.06 -22.93
CA PHE A 186 8.52 1.09 -22.17
C PHE A 186 8.18 2.52 -21.80
N THR A 187 6.93 2.93 -22.00
CA THR A 187 6.44 4.23 -21.55
C THR A 187 6.02 4.17 -20.09
N VAL A 188 6.59 5.03 -19.25
CA VAL A 188 6.17 5.15 -17.86
C VAL A 188 4.82 5.82 -17.79
N ILE A 189 3.82 5.16 -17.20
CA ILE A 189 2.46 5.67 -17.09
C ILE A 189 2.11 6.13 -15.68
N GLY A 190 2.88 5.72 -14.68
CA GLY A 190 2.65 6.11 -13.29
C GLY A 190 3.79 5.78 -12.36
N VAL A 191 3.69 6.33 -11.16
CA VAL A 191 4.58 6.05 -10.02
C VAL A 191 3.76 5.41 -8.91
N ALA A 192 4.26 4.31 -8.35
CA ALA A 192 3.64 3.60 -7.27
C ALA A 192 4.47 3.65 -5.99
N VAL A 193 3.79 3.60 -4.85
CA VAL A 193 4.40 3.47 -3.53
C VAL A 193 3.71 2.33 -2.79
N LYS A 194 4.47 1.51 -2.08
CA LYS A 194 3.88 0.52 -1.22
C LYS A 194 3.24 1.23 -0.02
N SER A 195 1.98 0.95 0.28
CA SER A 195 1.18 1.65 1.28
C SER A 195 1.82 1.70 2.68
N ALA A 196 2.63 0.70 3.04
CA ALA A 196 3.38 0.66 4.30
C ALA A 196 4.61 1.61 4.36
N LEU A 197 5.01 2.20 3.23
CA LEU A 197 6.18 3.08 3.11
C LEU A 197 5.79 4.54 2.87
N ARG A 198 4.52 4.88 3.02
CA ARG A 198 4.08 6.27 2.95
C ARG A 198 4.52 6.96 4.23
N GLU A 199 5.67 7.60 4.18
CA GLU A 199 6.06 8.63 5.14
C GLU A 199 5.17 9.85 4.88
N ASP A 200 4.42 10.27 5.90
CA ASP A 200 3.63 11.50 5.92
C ASP A 200 4.53 12.75 5.88
#